data_99250b0af011fe600ece6520fcf1fe8b
#
_entry.id   99250b0af011fe600ece6520fcf1fe8b
#
_cell.length_a   1.000
_cell.length_b   1.000
_cell.length_c   1.000
_cell.angle_alpha   90.00
_cell.angle_beta   90.00
_cell.angle_gamma   90.00
#
_symmetry.space_group_name_H-M   'P 1'
#
loop_
_entity.id
_entity.type
_entity.pdbx_description
1 polymer ?
#
loop_
_entity_poly.entity_id
_entity_poly.type
_entity_poly.pdbx_seq_one_letter_code
_entity_poly.pdbx_strand_id
1 'polypeptide(L)'
;QGRCKLAQDMEVRVADMHDQAGKKSCTKLVLSPGSADAWLVEPDWAQPHVFTPGRYPAPVGSRYSGRYQFAKHYFPVLAGLLDGGEEFACAQLIDRHPAVRHWVRNLDTAPCGFGLPTSRGRFFADFVAELVDGRVAVLEYKGAHLLNNPYEIEKRQVGTLWAQGSQGRAIFGWLAMQRDGLGLAQQLDVVLA
;
A
#
# COMPACT_ATOMS: atom_id res chain seq x y z
N GLN A 1 -19.74 -6.37 10.63
CA GLN A 1 -19.93 -4.90 10.72
C GLN A 1 -18.61 -4.22 11.17
N GLY A 2 -17.49 -4.50 10.58
CA GLY A 2 -16.20 -3.94 10.98
C GLY A 2 -15.42 -3.47 9.77
N ARG A 3 -15.86 -2.39 9.13
CA ARG A 3 -15.01 -1.65 8.23
C ARG A 3 -14.15 -0.73 9.07
N CYS A 4 -12.88 -0.56 8.69
CA CYS A 4 -12.01 0.41 9.32
C CYS A 4 -12.73 1.77 9.33
N LYS A 5 -13.26 2.15 10.48
CA LYS A 5 -14.09 3.35 10.65
C LYS A 5 -13.36 4.59 10.14
N LEU A 6 -12.06 4.61 10.31
CA LEU A 6 -11.22 5.70 9.90
C LEU A 6 -11.05 5.80 8.38
N ALA A 7 -10.87 4.69 7.68
CA ALA A 7 -10.80 4.71 6.21
C ALA A 7 -12.14 5.21 5.64
N GLN A 8 -13.26 4.85 6.26
CA GLN A 8 -14.58 5.37 5.90
C GLN A 8 -14.72 6.86 6.23
N ASP A 9 -14.30 7.29 7.42
CA ASP A 9 -14.37 8.69 7.83
C ASP A 9 -13.45 9.56 6.93
N MET A 10 -12.30 9.05 6.52
CA MET A 10 -11.42 9.70 5.55
C MET A 10 -12.03 9.76 4.16
N GLU A 11 -12.64 8.69 3.68
CA GLU A 11 -13.33 8.68 2.37
C GLU A 11 -14.49 9.66 2.35
N VAL A 12 -15.32 9.70 3.37
CA VAL A 12 -16.44 10.63 3.50
C VAL A 12 -15.93 12.07 3.52
N ARG A 13 -14.90 12.36 4.32
CA ARG A 13 -14.35 13.73 4.40
C ARG A 13 -13.62 14.16 3.15
N VAL A 14 -12.88 13.28 2.49
CA VAL A 14 -12.27 13.56 1.19
C VAL A 14 -13.36 13.81 0.14
N ALA A 15 -14.46 13.04 0.16
CA ALA A 15 -15.61 13.26 -0.72
C ALA A 15 -16.31 14.58 -0.41
N ASP A 16 -16.60 14.87 0.86
CA ASP A 16 -17.23 16.13 1.29
C ASP A 16 -16.40 17.36 0.91
N MET A 17 -15.07 17.25 1.05
CA MET A 17 -14.14 18.32 0.67
C MET A 17 -14.04 18.48 -0.84
N HIS A 18 -14.18 17.42 -1.63
CA HIS A 18 -14.31 17.50 -3.08
C HIS A 18 -15.54 18.27 -3.49
N ASP A 19 -16.66 18.05 -2.83
CA ASP A 19 -17.93 18.71 -3.15
C ASP A 19 -17.93 20.17 -2.72
N GLN A 20 -17.24 20.52 -1.63
CA GLN A 20 -17.25 21.86 -1.04
C GLN A 20 -16.16 22.80 -1.55
N ALA A 21 -14.99 22.31 -1.89
CA ALA A 21 -13.80 23.15 -2.13
C ALA A 21 -13.01 22.79 -3.41
N GLY A 22 -13.40 21.75 -4.12
CA GLY A 22 -12.72 21.23 -5.30
C GLY A 22 -11.42 20.48 -5.00
N LYS A 23 -10.95 19.72 -5.98
CA LYS A 23 -9.85 18.75 -5.87
C LYS A 23 -8.56 19.31 -5.26
N LYS A 24 -8.20 20.57 -5.57
CA LYS A 24 -6.94 21.19 -5.09
C LYS A 24 -6.93 21.43 -3.58
N SER A 25 -8.06 21.85 -3.01
CA SER A 25 -8.20 22.07 -1.56
C SER A 25 -8.15 20.76 -0.78
N CYS A 26 -8.80 19.72 -1.29
CA CYS A 26 -8.81 18.41 -0.69
C CYS A 26 -7.39 17.82 -0.60
N THR A 27 -6.65 17.84 -1.71
CA THR A 27 -5.26 17.39 -1.75
C THR A 27 -4.37 18.14 -0.74
N LYS A 28 -4.54 19.47 -0.63
CA LYS A 28 -3.78 20.29 0.30
C LYS A 28 -4.03 19.92 1.76
N LEU A 29 -5.25 19.61 2.14
CA LEU A 29 -5.61 19.23 3.51
C LEU A 29 -5.05 17.85 3.89
N VAL A 30 -5.18 16.88 3.00
CA VAL A 30 -4.64 15.51 3.22
C VAL A 30 -3.11 15.51 3.30
N LEU A 31 -2.45 16.40 2.57
CA LEU A 31 -0.99 16.38 2.36
C LEU A 31 -0.22 17.43 3.18
N SER A 32 -0.88 18.21 4.04
CA SER A 32 -0.21 19.23 4.85
C SER A 32 -0.01 18.72 6.29
N PRO A 33 1.15 18.12 6.60
CA PRO A 33 1.47 17.72 7.96
C PRO A 33 1.44 18.95 8.89
N GLY A 34 0.70 18.85 10.00
CA GLY A 34 0.61 19.92 10.98
C GLY A 34 -0.55 20.91 10.79
N SER A 35 -1.40 20.75 9.76
CA SER A 35 -2.69 21.43 9.75
C SER A 35 -3.64 20.76 10.75
N ALA A 36 -4.55 21.50 11.37
CA ALA A 36 -5.54 20.94 12.30
C ALA A 36 -6.35 19.81 11.64
N ASP A 37 -6.50 19.86 10.33
CA ASP A 37 -7.25 18.89 9.52
C ASP A 37 -6.44 17.60 9.21
N ALA A 38 -5.11 17.63 9.35
CA ALA A 38 -4.29 16.42 9.25
C ALA A 38 -4.56 15.40 10.38
N TRP A 39 -5.17 15.83 11.46
CA TRP A 39 -5.62 14.99 12.57
C TRP A 39 -6.68 13.97 12.19
N LEU A 40 -7.38 14.22 11.09
CA LEU A 40 -8.49 13.40 10.62
C LEU A 40 -8.01 12.12 9.94
N VAL A 41 -6.69 11.95 9.84
CA VAL A 41 -6.01 10.84 9.17
C VAL A 41 -5.42 9.85 10.18
N GLU A 42 -5.77 9.92 11.46
CA GLU A 42 -5.35 8.88 12.41
C GLU A 42 -6.01 7.54 12.07
N PRO A 43 -5.23 6.50 11.74
CA PRO A 43 -5.79 5.18 11.46
C PRO A 43 -6.48 4.62 12.71
N ASP A 44 -7.75 4.24 12.59
CA ASP A 44 -8.37 3.39 13.60
C ASP A 44 -7.81 1.97 13.50
N TRP A 45 -6.70 1.74 14.16
CA TRP A 45 -6.02 0.45 14.21
C TRP A 45 -6.79 -0.61 14.99
N ALA A 46 -7.91 -0.26 15.62
CA ALA A 46 -8.79 -1.22 16.29
C ALA A 46 -9.59 -2.08 15.29
N GLN A 47 -9.68 -1.64 14.04
CA GLN A 47 -10.39 -2.39 12.99
C GLN A 47 -9.52 -2.52 11.74
N PRO A 48 -8.46 -3.35 11.78
CA PRO A 48 -7.56 -3.52 10.65
C PRO A 48 -8.27 -4.15 9.45
N HIS A 49 -7.80 -3.84 8.26
CA HIS A 49 -8.19 -4.57 7.06
C HIS A 49 -7.79 -6.04 7.19
N VAL A 50 -8.71 -6.95 6.90
CA VAL A 50 -8.48 -8.39 7.01
C VAL A 50 -8.50 -9.03 5.64
N PHE A 51 -7.38 -9.62 5.24
CA PHE A 51 -7.32 -10.49 4.09
C PHE A 51 -7.95 -11.85 4.43
N THR A 52 -9.17 -12.08 3.95
CA THR A 52 -9.95 -13.27 4.30
C THR A 52 -9.60 -14.46 3.39
N PRO A 53 -9.22 -15.63 3.93
CA PRO A 53 -9.03 -16.82 3.12
C PRO A 53 -10.23 -17.11 2.21
N GLY A 54 -9.96 -17.53 0.96
CA GLY A 54 -10.99 -17.82 -0.03
C GLY A 54 -11.64 -16.61 -0.72
N ARG A 55 -11.28 -15.38 -0.33
CA ARG A 55 -11.81 -14.14 -0.95
C ARG A 55 -10.80 -13.40 -1.83
N TYR A 56 -9.64 -13.98 -2.07
CA TYR A 56 -8.65 -13.37 -2.95
C TYR A 56 -9.15 -13.42 -4.40
N PRO A 57 -9.34 -12.26 -5.07
CA PRO A 57 -9.92 -12.20 -6.41
C PRO A 57 -8.84 -12.55 -7.44
N ALA A 58 -8.70 -13.83 -7.73
CA ALA A 58 -7.74 -14.33 -8.71
C ALA A 58 -8.46 -14.92 -9.93
N PRO A 59 -8.98 -14.09 -10.86
CA PRO A 59 -9.54 -14.58 -12.11
C PRO A 59 -8.53 -15.46 -12.84
N VAL A 60 -8.99 -16.50 -13.50
CA VAL A 60 -8.11 -17.50 -14.15
C VAL A 60 -7.06 -16.85 -15.06
N GLY A 61 -7.43 -15.83 -15.84
CA GLY A 61 -6.53 -15.14 -16.75
C GLY A 61 -5.51 -14.20 -16.10
N SER A 62 -5.64 -13.92 -14.80
CA SER A 62 -4.70 -13.05 -14.05
C SER A 62 -3.81 -13.84 -13.09
N ARG A 63 -3.96 -15.14 -13.00
CA ARG A 63 -3.18 -15.98 -12.10
C ARG A 63 -1.73 -16.08 -12.57
N TYR A 64 -0.81 -15.91 -11.63
CA TYR A 64 0.60 -16.18 -11.89
C TYR A 64 0.81 -17.66 -12.21
N SER A 65 1.50 -17.93 -13.29
CA SER A 65 1.81 -19.30 -13.78
C SER A 65 3.31 -19.49 -14.08
N GLY A 66 4.16 -18.59 -13.56
CA GLY A 66 5.61 -18.67 -13.73
C GLY A 66 6.27 -19.80 -12.93
N ARG A 67 7.58 -19.94 -13.10
CA ARG A 67 8.36 -21.02 -12.47
C ARG A 67 8.75 -20.74 -11.02
N TYR A 68 8.78 -19.47 -10.61
CA TYR A 68 9.18 -19.12 -9.25
C TYR A 68 8.08 -19.50 -8.26
N GLN A 69 8.45 -20.16 -7.18
CA GLN A 69 7.53 -20.55 -6.10
C GLN A 69 7.64 -19.54 -4.96
N PHE A 70 6.60 -18.75 -4.78
CA PHE A 70 6.51 -17.80 -3.67
C PHE A 70 6.17 -18.54 -2.37
N ALA A 71 7.12 -18.55 -1.43
CA ALA A 71 7.00 -19.33 -0.20
C ALA A 71 6.16 -18.63 0.88
N LYS A 72 6.11 -17.28 0.88
CA LYS A 72 5.48 -16.49 1.92
C LYS A 72 4.23 -15.75 1.44
N HIS A 73 3.79 -15.95 0.19
CA HIS A 73 2.51 -15.38 -0.26
C HIS A 73 1.36 -16.01 0.52
N TYR A 74 0.52 -15.17 1.14
CA TYR A 74 -0.52 -15.64 2.08
C TYR A 74 -1.59 -16.52 1.42
N PHE A 75 -1.97 -16.21 0.19
CA PHE A 75 -2.93 -17.01 -0.56
C PHE A 75 -2.24 -18.08 -1.39
N PRO A 76 -2.87 -19.26 -1.58
CA PRO A 76 -2.30 -20.33 -2.39
C PRO A 76 -2.24 -19.99 -3.89
N VAL A 77 -2.94 -18.96 -4.31
CA VAL A 77 -2.95 -18.42 -5.68
C VAL A 77 -2.49 -16.98 -5.64
N LEU A 78 -1.59 -16.62 -6.55
CA LEU A 78 -1.14 -15.26 -6.75
C LEU A 78 -1.72 -14.72 -8.06
N ALA A 79 -2.18 -13.48 -8.09
CA ALA A 79 -2.73 -12.83 -9.27
C ALA A 79 -2.15 -11.43 -9.48
N GLY A 80 -2.30 -10.89 -10.69
CA GLY A 80 -1.88 -9.52 -11.01
C GLY A 80 -0.37 -9.30 -10.99
N LEU A 81 0.43 -10.35 -11.20
CA LEU A 81 1.88 -10.27 -11.28
C LEU A 81 2.37 -10.95 -12.56
N LEU A 82 3.15 -10.24 -13.36
CA LEU A 82 3.77 -10.76 -14.58
C LEU A 82 5.18 -11.30 -14.27
N ASP A 83 5.50 -12.46 -14.83
CA ASP A 83 6.84 -13.05 -14.70
C ASP A 83 7.91 -12.18 -15.39
N GLY A 84 9.03 -11.95 -14.71
CA GLY A 84 10.19 -11.25 -15.28
C GLY A 84 10.14 -9.72 -15.30
N GLY A 85 9.10 -9.08 -14.75
CA GLY A 85 9.03 -7.62 -14.61
C GLY A 85 9.72 -7.07 -13.37
N GLU A 86 9.80 -5.74 -13.27
CA GLU A 86 10.40 -5.06 -12.10
C GLU A 86 9.57 -5.29 -10.82
N GLU A 87 8.24 -5.28 -10.90
CA GLU A 87 7.36 -5.67 -9.78
C GLU A 87 7.59 -7.13 -9.36
N PHE A 88 7.87 -8.01 -10.32
CA PHE A 88 8.21 -9.40 -10.03
C PHE A 88 9.51 -9.52 -9.23
N ALA A 89 10.55 -8.76 -9.61
CA ALA A 89 11.79 -8.70 -8.86
C ALA A 89 11.55 -8.18 -7.43
N CYS A 90 10.70 -7.17 -7.27
CA CYS A 90 10.29 -6.65 -5.98
C CYS A 90 9.58 -7.73 -5.14
N ALA A 91 8.62 -8.44 -5.71
CA ALA A 91 7.91 -9.53 -5.05
C ALA A 91 8.85 -10.65 -4.60
N GLN A 92 9.86 -11.01 -5.41
CA GLN A 92 10.87 -12.01 -5.04
C GLN A 92 11.73 -11.55 -3.85
N LEU A 93 12.10 -10.27 -3.78
CA LEU A 93 12.84 -9.72 -2.66
C LEU A 93 12.00 -9.72 -1.38
N ILE A 94 10.74 -9.31 -1.46
CA ILE A 94 9.80 -9.36 -0.33
C ILE A 94 9.64 -10.80 0.18
N ASP A 95 9.45 -11.76 -0.73
CA ASP A 95 9.25 -13.17 -0.40
C ASP A 95 10.45 -13.80 0.34
N ARG A 96 11.67 -13.37 -0.02
CA ARG A 96 12.91 -13.86 0.59
C ARG A 96 13.34 -13.08 1.83
N HIS A 97 12.77 -11.90 2.07
CA HIS A 97 13.23 -11.02 3.13
C HIS A 97 13.00 -11.64 4.51
N PRO A 98 14.02 -11.69 5.40
CA PRO A 98 13.91 -12.38 6.70
C PRO A 98 12.88 -11.73 7.63
N ALA A 99 12.70 -10.41 7.57
CA ALA A 99 11.72 -9.69 8.37
C ALA A 99 10.27 -9.94 7.93
N VAL A 100 10.01 -10.47 6.72
CA VAL A 100 8.67 -10.74 6.23
C VAL A 100 8.21 -12.12 6.69
N ARG A 101 7.05 -12.17 7.38
CA ARG A 101 6.36 -13.40 7.76
C ARG A 101 5.48 -13.91 6.64
N HIS A 102 4.54 -13.06 6.18
CA HIS A 102 3.65 -13.29 5.04
C HIS A 102 3.51 -12.02 4.23
N TRP A 103 3.12 -12.15 2.97
CA TRP A 103 2.79 -11.00 2.13
C TRP A 103 1.63 -11.33 1.18
N VAL A 104 1.01 -10.30 0.66
CA VAL A 104 -0.09 -10.37 -0.31
C VAL A 104 0.23 -9.46 -1.48
N ARG A 105 0.10 -9.95 -2.71
CA ARG A 105 -0.08 -9.07 -3.86
C ARG A 105 -1.43 -8.37 -3.69
N ASN A 106 -1.40 -7.10 -3.39
CA ASN A 106 -2.61 -6.33 -3.16
C ASN A 106 -3.26 -5.99 -4.50
N LEU A 107 -4.56 -6.20 -4.61
CA LEU A 107 -5.31 -5.97 -5.84
C LEU A 107 -6.33 -4.85 -5.60
N ASP A 108 -6.56 -4.03 -6.62
CA ASP A 108 -7.51 -2.92 -6.60
C ASP A 108 -8.99 -3.35 -6.64
N THR A 109 -9.27 -4.56 -6.18
CA THR A 109 -10.60 -5.17 -6.24
C THR A 109 -11.27 -5.15 -4.87
N ALA A 110 -12.24 -4.25 -4.69
CA ALA A 110 -13.08 -4.24 -3.50
C ALA A 110 -13.94 -5.53 -3.43
N PRO A 111 -14.17 -6.09 -2.23
CA PRO A 111 -13.76 -5.62 -0.90
C PRO A 111 -12.42 -6.18 -0.41
N CYS A 112 -11.65 -6.82 -1.26
CA CYS A 112 -10.52 -7.67 -0.86
C CYS A 112 -9.17 -6.93 -0.83
N GLY A 113 -9.06 -5.79 -1.52
CA GLY A 113 -7.82 -4.99 -1.53
C GLY A 113 -7.75 -3.99 -0.37
N PHE A 114 -6.56 -3.84 0.19
CA PHE A 114 -6.25 -2.76 1.12
C PHE A 114 -5.99 -1.47 0.32
N GLY A 115 -6.77 -0.42 0.56
CA GLY A 115 -6.62 0.84 -0.16
C GLY A 115 -6.68 2.05 0.78
N LEU A 116 -5.85 3.04 0.48
CA LEU A 116 -5.80 4.33 1.16
C LEU A 116 -6.57 5.38 0.36
N PRO A 117 -7.30 6.31 0.98
CA PRO A 117 -8.05 7.35 0.27
C PRO A 117 -7.11 8.39 -0.34
N THR A 118 -7.44 8.84 -1.54
CA THR A 118 -6.75 9.91 -2.26
C THR A 118 -7.75 10.89 -2.84
N SER A 119 -7.28 11.99 -3.41
CA SER A 119 -8.14 12.97 -4.08
C SER A 119 -8.90 12.43 -5.31
N ARG A 120 -8.54 11.25 -5.81
CA ARG A 120 -9.14 10.61 -7.00
C ARG A 120 -9.82 9.28 -6.70
N GLY A 121 -10.04 8.94 -5.42
CA GLY A 121 -10.59 7.67 -4.99
C GLY A 121 -9.65 6.91 -4.06
N ARG A 122 -9.41 5.63 -4.31
CA ARG A 122 -8.53 4.80 -3.46
C ARG A 122 -7.22 4.50 -4.17
N PHE A 123 -6.15 4.53 -3.41
CA PHE A 123 -4.83 4.04 -3.79
C PHE A 123 -4.62 2.65 -3.20
N PHE A 124 -4.38 1.67 -4.04
CA PHE A 124 -4.05 0.30 -3.66
C PHE A 124 -2.56 0.10 -3.94
N ALA A 125 -1.76 0.08 -2.88
CA ALA A 125 -0.33 -0.21 -3.01
C ALA A 125 -0.12 -1.65 -3.50
N ASP A 126 1.00 -1.92 -4.16
CA ASP A 126 1.25 -3.20 -4.83
C ASP A 126 1.31 -4.39 -3.89
N PHE A 127 1.90 -4.22 -2.69
CA PHE A 127 2.12 -5.29 -1.73
C PHE A 127 1.75 -4.86 -0.32
N VAL A 128 1.20 -5.81 0.45
CA VAL A 128 1.01 -5.69 1.89
C VAL A 128 1.72 -6.87 2.55
N ALA A 129 2.56 -6.63 3.53
CA ALA A 129 3.30 -7.66 4.23
C ALA A 129 3.10 -7.56 5.74
N GLU A 130 2.95 -8.70 6.40
CA GLU A 130 3.09 -8.86 7.84
C GLU A 130 4.55 -9.17 8.16
N LEU A 131 5.14 -8.42 9.08
CA LEU A 131 6.51 -8.63 9.52
C LEU A 131 6.55 -9.60 10.72
N VAL A 132 7.72 -10.18 10.94
CA VAL A 132 7.93 -11.12 12.06
C VAL A 132 7.76 -10.47 13.44
N ASP A 133 7.95 -9.16 13.53
CA ASP A 133 7.73 -8.36 14.74
C ASP A 133 6.28 -7.89 14.92
N GLY A 134 5.38 -8.24 13.99
CA GLY A 134 3.97 -7.89 14.02
C GLY A 134 3.60 -6.57 13.36
N ARG A 135 4.58 -5.78 12.88
CA ARG A 135 4.29 -4.59 12.06
C ARG A 135 3.70 -4.99 10.70
N VAL A 136 2.96 -4.07 10.11
CA VAL A 136 2.44 -4.20 8.73
C VAL A 136 3.21 -3.26 7.82
N ALA A 137 3.78 -3.79 6.74
CA ALA A 137 4.42 -3.01 5.69
C ALA A 137 3.51 -2.93 4.47
N VAL A 138 3.21 -1.71 4.03
CA VAL A 138 2.51 -1.40 2.78
C VAL A 138 3.55 -0.88 1.80
N LEU A 139 3.75 -1.59 0.70
CA LEU A 139 4.85 -1.35 -0.23
C LEU A 139 4.31 -1.09 -1.63
N GLU A 140 4.73 0.03 -2.20
CA GLU A 140 4.44 0.44 -3.57
C GLU A 140 5.72 0.39 -4.40
N TYR A 141 5.68 -0.28 -5.54
CA TYR A 141 6.76 -0.27 -6.52
C TYR A 141 6.46 0.74 -7.64
N LYS A 142 7.45 1.49 -8.05
CA LYS A 142 7.32 2.45 -9.16
C LYS A 142 8.49 2.39 -10.14
N GLY A 143 8.14 2.30 -11.41
CA GLY A 143 9.11 2.54 -12.48
C GLY A 143 9.62 3.98 -12.47
N ALA A 144 10.88 4.18 -12.85
CA ALA A 144 11.58 5.46 -12.77
C ALA A 144 10.86 6.64 -13.45
N HIS A 145 10.12 6.39 -14.53
CA HIS A 145 9.41 7.41 -15.31
C HIS A 145 8.18 8.02 -14.59
N LEU A 146 7.70 7.42 -13.50
CA LEU A 146 6.50 7.86 -12.76
C LEU A 146 6.83 8.64 -11.48
N LEU A 147 8.07 8.71 -11.06
CA LEU A 147 8.47 9.26 -9.75
C LEU A 147 8.06 10.72 -9.53
N ASN A 148 7.95 11.52 -10.58
CA ASN A 148 7.64 12.95 -10.53
C ASN A 148 6.19 13.28 -10.90
N ASN A 149 5.32 12.29 -11.07
CA ASN A 149 3.91 12.52 -11.36
C ASN A 149 3.20 13.08 -10.11
N PRO A 150 2.44 14.19 -10.20
CA PRO A 150 1.76 14.78 -9.04
C PRO A 150 0.85 13.82 -8.29
N TYR A 151 0.17 12.91 -8.98
CA TYR A 151 -0.70 11.91 -8.35
C TYR A 151 0.11 10.83 -7.61
N GLU A 152 1.28 10.47 -8.13
CA GLU A 152 2.19 9.54 -7.45
C GLU A 152 2.82 10.18 -6.20
N ILE A 153 3.09 11.49 -6.24
CA ILE A 153 3.51 12.25 -5.07
C ILE A 153 2.41 12.24 -4.00
N GLU A 154 1.15 12.45 -4.37
CA GLU A 154 0.00 12.35 -3.46
C GLU A 154 -0.07 10.98 -2.78
N LYS A 155 0.00 9.90 -3.55
CA LYS A 155 -0.03 8.53 -3.02
C LYS A 155 1.08 8.29 -1.98
N ARG A 156 2.31 8.73 -2.30
CA ARG A 156 3.45 8.63 -1.40
C ARG A 156 3.22 9.39 -0.10
N GLN A 157 2.67 10.60 -0.18
CA GLN A 157 2.38 11.41 1.00
C GLN A 157 1.28 10.77 1.86
N VAL A 158 0.19 10.31 1.25
CA VAL A 158 -0.89 9.59 1.93
C VAL A 158 -0.37 8.34 2.65
N GLY A 159 0.42 7.52 1.97
CA GLY A 159 1.02 6.33 2.58
C GLY A 159 1.94 6.65 3.76
N THR A 160 2.74 7.71 3.62
CA THR A 160 3.63 8.18 4.69
C THR A 160 2.83 8.67 5.91
N LEU A 161 1.79 9.49 5.70
CA LEU A 161 0.92 9.97 6.79
C LEU A 161 0.21 8.82 7.49
N TRP A 162 -0.29 7.84 6.72
CA TRP A 162 -0.91 6.65 7.28
C TRP A 162 0.06 5.86 8.17
N ALA A 163 1.29 5.65 7.72
CA ALA A 163 2.30 4.96 8.52
C ALA A 163 2.67 5.75 9.79
N GLN A 164 2.84 7.06 9.69
CA GLN A 164 3.11 7.94 10.86
C GLN A 164 1.99 7.86 11.90
N GLY A 165 0.72 7.92 11.47
CA GLY A 165 -0.45 7.78 12.34
C GLY A 165 -0.55 6.42 13.03
N SER A 166 0.14 5.40 12.55
CA SER A 166 0.12 4.05 13.12
C SER A 166 0.84 3.90 14.46
N GLN A 167 1.56 4.92 14.92
CA GLN A 167 2.37 4.86 16.15
C GLN A 167 3.39 3.70 16.11
N GLY A 168 4.04 3.50 14.97
CA GLY A 168 5.07 2.48 14.78
C GLY A 168 4.54 1.08 14.46
N ARG A 169 3.22 0.89 14.33
CA ARG A 169 2.63 -0.43 13.99
C ARG A 169 2.64 -0.72 12.50
N ALA A 170 2.86 0.28 11.67
CA ALA A 170 2.92 0.12 10.23
C ALA A 170 4.05 0.92 9.59
N ILE A 171 4.43 0.47 8.42
CA ILE A 171 5.47 1.04 7.57
C ILE A 171 4.87 1.28 6.19
N PHE A 172 5.25 2.37 5.56
CA PHE A 172 4.98 2.60 4.15
C PHE A 172 6.30 2.70 3.37
N GLY A 173 6.47 1.84 2.38
CA GLY A 173 7.65 1.81 1.50
C GLY A 173 7.30 2.20 0.07
N TRP A 174 8.06 3.18 -0.45
CA TRP A 174 8.01 3.58 -1.85
C TRP A 174 9.29 3.09 -2.53
N LEU A 175 9.20 2.09 -3.38
CA LEU A 175 10.31 1.33 -3.92
C LEU A 175 10.48 1.57 -5.42
N ALA A 176 11.72 1.54 -5.90
CA ALA A 176 12.07 1.59 -7.31
C ALA A 176 13.34 0.76 -7.56
N MET A 177 13.64 0.41 -8.81
CA MET A 177 14.88 -0.33 -9.12
C MET A 177 16.13 0.38 -8.61
N GLN A 178 16.17 1.70 -8.76
CA GLN A 178 17.21 2.58 -8.21
C GLN A 178 16.56 3.84 -7.65
N ARG A 179 16.92 4.23 -6.44
CA ARG A 179 16.49 5.49 -5.81
C ARG A 179 17.49 5.92 -4.76
N ASP A 180 17.85 7.20 -4.76
CA ASP A 180 18.75 7.82 -3.77
C ASP A 180 20.11 7.08 -3.63
N GLY A 181 20.61 6.51 -4.74
CA GLY A 181 21.86 5.73 -4.77
C GLY A 181 21.72 4.29 -4.28
N LEU A 182 20.52 3.86 -3.87
CA LEU A 182 20.26 2.52 -3.37
C LEU A 182 19.56 1.66 -4.42
N GLY A 183 20.01 0.41 -4.56
CA GLY A 183 19.29 -0.61 -5.31
C GLY A 183 18.02 -1.10 -4.56
N LEU A 184 17.14 -1.79 -5.28
CA LEU A 184 15.84 -2.22 -4.74
C LEU A 184 15.95 -3.05 -3.45
N ALA A 185 16.90 -3.98 -3.36
CA ALA A 185 17.11 -4.78 -2.16
C ALA A 185 17.52 -3.91 -0.95
N GLN A 186 18.46 -2.98 -1.15
CA GLN A 186 18.89 -2.06 -0.09
C GLN A 186 17.77 -1.13 0.37
N GLN A 187 16.93 -0.65 -0.57
CA GLN A 187 15.75 0.15 -0.22
C GLN A 187 14.78 -0.66 0.64
N LEU A 188 14.58 -1.94 0.32
CA LEU A 188 13.71 -2.82 1.09
C LEU A 188 14.28 -3.07 2.49
N ASP A 189 15.60 -3.34 2.63
CA ASP A 189 16.26 -3.49 3.91
C ASP A 189 16.07 -2.24 4.80
N VAL A 190 16.25 -1.04 4.23
CA VAL A 190 16.07 0.24 4.95
C VAL A 190 14.60 0.46 5.38
N VAL A 191 13.66 0.10 4.52
CA VAL A 191 12.22 0.30 4.80
C VAL A 191 11.74 -0.66 5.89
N LEU A 192 12.23 -1.90 5.92
CA LEU A 192 11.75 -2.93 6.84
C LEU A 192 12.55 -3.01 8.16
N ALA A 193 13.63 -2.25 8.28
CA ALA A 193 14.36 -2.12 9.54
C ALA A 193 13.52 -1.44 10.63
#